data_2a457d233a26368ad4e3ed0f6bfae5a2
#
_entry.id   2a457d233a26368ad4e3ed0f6bfae5a2
#
_cell.length_a   1.000
_cell.length_b   1.000
_cell.length_c   1.000
_cell.angle_alpha   90.00
_cell.angle_beta   90.00
_cell.angle_gamma   90.00
#
_symmetry.space_group_name_H-M   'P 1'
#
loop_
_entity.id
_entity.type
_entity.pdbx_description
1 polymer ?
#
loop_
_entity_poly.entity_id
_entity_poly.type
_entity_poly.pdbx_seq_one_letter_code
_entity_poly.pdbx_strand_id
1 'polypeptide(L)'
;APCPEFLKGGTLLIFRLSLPDYHRYIFPAEGKLLRTKKIKGRLDSVRKEAAHFKAFSENKREISLLELEGMGKILHVEVGAMLVGHIHNHLGSKIFSDKGTQNKKKNLGEKTTKFDRGNQQTFRFTAGEEKGYFSLGGSTIVEMLNEKIVIDEDLFENTKKGLETKLEIGERIGYGKA
;
A
#
# COMPACT_ATOMS: atom_id res chain seq x y z
N ALA A 1 17.33 2.57 -6.42
CA ALA A 1 17.68 2.97 -5.06
C ALA A 1 17.93 1.72 -4.22
N PRO A 2 18.88 1.71 -3.28
CA PRO A 2 19.10 0.57 -2.40
C PRO A 2 17.86 0.32 -1.52
N CYS A 3 17.69 -0.94 -1.08
CA CYS A 3 16.64 -1.31 -0.14
C CYS A 3 16.82 -0.50 1.16
N PRO A 4 15.74 0.13 1.68
CA PRO A 4 15.81 0.81 2.96
C PRO A 4 16.25 -0.13 4.08
N GLU A 5 17.10 0.35 5.01
CA GLU A 5 17.68 -0.45 6.08
C GLU A 5 16.62 -1.17 6.92
N PHE A 6 15.50 -0.49 7.23
CA PHE A 6 14.41 -1.05 8.04
C PHE A 6 13.63 -2.20 7.36
N LEU A 7 13.88 -2.47 6.07
CA LEU A 7 13.26 -3.58 5.34
C LEU A 7 14.20 -4.77 5.14
N LYS A 8 15.46 -4.66 5.56
CA LYS A 8 16.40 -5.78 5.47
C LYS A 8 15.92 -6.95 6.33
N GLY A 9 16.04 -8.18 5.80
CA GLY A 9 15.56 -9.38 6.48
C GLY A 9 14.05 -9.52 6.59
N GLY A 10 13.28 -8.59 6.00
CA GLY A 10 11.83 -8.58 6.04
C GLY A 10 11.18 -9.42 4.94
N THR A 11 9.86 -9.38 4.89
CA THR A 11 9.03 -10.16 3.97
C THR A 11 8.31 -9.24 2.97
N LEU A 12 8.23 -9.67 1.72
CA LEU A 12 7.42 -9.05 0.68
C LEU A 12 6.13 -9.86 0.50
N LEU A 13 4.98 -9.22 0.70
CA LEU A 13 3.67 -9.78 0.40
C LEU A 13 3.06 -9.10 -0.81
N ILE A 14 2.42 -9.87 -1.68
CA ILE A 14 1.72 -9.38 -2.86
C ILE A 14 0.29 -9.88 -2.81
N PHE A 15 -0.65 -8.96 -2.60
CA PHE A 15 -2.09 -9.25 -2.61
C PHE A 15 -2.65 -8.89 -3.97
N ARG A 16 -3.00 -9.89 -4.75
CA ARG A 16 -3.62 -9.73 -6.06
C ARG A 16 -5.14 -9.71 -5.93
N LEU A 17 -5.75 -8.66 -6.44
CA LEU A 17 -7.20 -8.53 -6.50
C LEU A 17 -7.67 -8.76 -7.94
N SER A 18 -8.42 -9.82 -8.16
CA SER A 18 -9.07 -10.11 -9.45
C SER A 18 -10.39 -9.34 -9.56
N LEU A 19 -11.01 -9.32 -10.72
CA LEU A 19 -12.22 -8.50 -10.98
C LEU A 19 -13.37 -8.73 -10.00
N PRO A 20 -13.69 -9.96 -9.57
CA PRO A 20 -14.78 -10.20 -8.62
C PRO A 20 -14.41 -9.97 -7.16
N ASP A 21 -13.13 -9.69 -6.86
CA ASP A 21 -12.69 -9.51 -5.49
C ASP A 21 -13.12 -8.14 -4.94
N TYR A 22 -13.08 -8.03 -3.62
CA TYR A 22 -13.39 -6.78 -2.93
C TYR A 22 -12.24 -5.79 -3.06
N HIS A 23 -12.46 -4.67 -3.74
CA HIS A 23 -11.42 -3.70 -4.10
C HIS A 23 -11.19 -2.59 -3.08
N ARG A 24 -11.65 -2.76 -1.84
CA ARG A 24 -11.29 -1.87 -0.73
C ARG A 24 -10.16 -2.49 0.08
N TYR A 25 -9.35 -1.66 0.70
CA TYR A 25 -8.23 -2.12 1.52
C TYR A 25 -8.15 -1.33 2.82
N ILE A 26 -7.60 -1.98 3.82
CA ILE A 26 -7.59 -1.54 5.22
C ILE A 26 -6.15 -1.35 5.72
N PHE A 27 -5.99 -0.67 6.83
CA PHE A 27 -4.73 -0.65 7.55
C PHE A 27 -4.50 -2.00 8.26
N PRO A 28 -3.28 -2.58 8.13
CA PRO A 28 -3.02 -3.93 8.63
C PRO A 28 -2.95 -4.04 10.16
N ALA A 29 -2.65 -2.95 10.84
CA ALA A 29 -2.54 -2.87 12.30
C ALA A 29 -2.71 -1.42 12.75
N GLU A 30 -2.76 -1.19 14.06
CA GLU A 30 -2.75 0.17 14.62
C GLU A 30 -1.41 0.87 14.37
N GLY A 31 -1.46 2.19 14.10
CA GLY A 31 -0.24 2.91 13.82
C GLY A 31 -0.43 4.34 13.35
N LYS A 32 0.58 4.85 12.67
CA LYS A 32 0.59 6.20 12.09
C LYS A 32 1.17 6.23 10.69
N LEU A 33 0.60 7.08 9.85
CA LEU A 33 1.12 7.38 8.51
C LEU A 33 2.25 8.41 8.64
N LEU A 34 3.44 8.03 8.20
CA LEU A 34 4.61 8.91 8.21
C LEU A 34 4.76 9.68 6.88
N ARG A 35 4.45 9.04 5.77
CA ARG A 35 4.64 9.64 4.45
C ARG A 35 3.82 8.91 3.39
N THR A 36 3.33 9.67 2.40
CA THR A 36 2.73 9.11 1.17
C THR A 36 3.39 9.73 -0.06
N LYS A 37 3.57 8.92 -1.10
CA LYS A 37 4.09 9.36 -2.39
C LYS A 37 3.28 8.73 -3.53
N LYS A 38 2.74 9.59 -4.41
CA LYS A 38 2.09 9.15 -5.67
C LYS A 38 3.13 9.10 -6.78
N ILE A 39 3.18 7.98 -7.48
CA ILE A 39 4.10 7.76 -8.60
C ILE A 39 3.26 7.52 -9.84
N LYS A 40 3.45 8.35 -10.86
CA LYS A 40 2.88 8.14 -12.18
C LYS A 40 3.56 6.92 -12.82
N GLY A 41 2.81 6.20 -13.64
CA GLY A 41 3.33 5.03 -14.31
C GLY A 41 2.36 4.48 -15.33
N ARG A 42 2.68 3.34 -15.88
CA ARG A 42 1.86 2.57 -16.81
C ARG A 42 0.65 1.96 -16.08
N LEU A 43 -0.17 1.26 -16.82
CA LEU A 43 -1.31 0.47 -16.31
C LEU A 43 -1.29 -0.91 -16.97
N ASP A 44 -0.14 -1.59 -16.87
CA ASP A 44 0.02 -2.94 -17.39
C ASP A 44 -0.76 -3.93 -16.53
N SER A 45 -1.14 -5.07 -17.11
CA SER A 45 -1.88 -6.11 -16.40
C SER A 45 -1.05 -6.69 -15.24
N VAL A 46 -1.73 -6.92 -14.10
CA VAL A 46 -1.16 -7.60 -12.92
C VAL A 46 -1.71 -9.03 -12.77
N ARG A 47 -2.33 -9.59 -13.82
CA ARG A 47 -2.75 -11.00 -13.81
C ARG A 47 -1.54 -11.91 -13.68
N LYS A 48 -1.70 -13.05 -13.02
CA LYS A 48 -0.63 -14.02 -12.76
C LYS A 48 0.15 -14.39 -14.03
N GLU A 49 -0.55 -14.60 -15.14
CA GLU A 49 0.01 -14.99 -16.43
C GLU A 49 0.77 -13.86 -17.15
N ALA A 50 0.44 -12.62 -16.85
CA ALA A 50 1.00 -11.42 -17.48
C ALA A 50 1.85 -10.58 -16.53
N ALA A 51 1.83 -10.90 -15.23
CA ALA A 51 2.54 -10.14 -14.22
C ALA A 51 4.04 -10.45 -14.28
N HIS A 52 4.77 -9.64 -15.02
CA HIS A 52 6.19 -9.50 -14.77
C HIS A 52 6.39 -8.57 -13.57
N PHE A 53 7.42 -8.81 -12.76
CA PHE A 53 7.81 -7.92 -11.64
C PHE A 53 7.89 -6.44 -12.03
N LYS A 54 8.09 -6.14 -13.31
CA LYS A 54 8.07 -4.79 -13.88
C LYS A 54 6.72 -4.10 -13.68
N ALA A 55 5.59 -4.79 -13.77
CA ALA A 55 4.28 -4.17 -13.57
C ALA A 55 4.17 -3.52 -12.18
N PHE A 56 4.68 -4.17 -11.13
CA PHE A 56 4.65 -3.60 -9.78
C PHE A 56 5.57 -2.39 -9.60
N SER A 57 6.64 -2.29 -10.40
CA SER A 57 7.60 -1.19 -10.33
C SER A 57 7.37 -0.09 -11.36
N GLU A 58 6.68 -0.36 -12.47
CA GLU A 58 6.46 0.60 -13.56
C GLU A 58 5.02 1.16 -13.60
N ASN A 59 4.04 0.44 -13.03
CA ASN A 59 2.67 0.93 -13.00
C ASN A 59 2.49 2.13 -12.07
N LYS A 60 1.44 2.90 -12.37
CA LYS A 60 0.94 3.96 -11.47
C LYS A 60 0.69 3.36 -10.09
N ARG A 61 1.25 3.97 -9.07
CA ARG A 61 1.16 3.47 -7.69
C ARG A 61 1.20 4.59 -6.66
N GLU A 62 0.70 4.27 -5.49
CA GLU A 62 0.85 5.11 -4.31
C GLU A 62 1.62 4.33 -3.25
N ILE A 63 2.63 4.96 -2.64
CA ILE A 63 3.48 4.34 -1.62
C ILE A 63 3.24 5.07 -0.31
N SER A 64 2.86 4.32 0.72
CA SER A 64 2.69 4.83 2.08
C SER A 64 3.74 4.21 3.00
N LEU A 65 4.49 5.06 3.70
CA LEU A 65 5.34 4.65 4.81
C LEU A 65 4.50 4.68 6.07
N LEU A 66 4.23 3.53 6.64
CA LEU A 66 3.48 3.34 7.87
C LEU A 66 4.43 2.96 9.00
N GLU A 67 4.14 3.42 10.22
CA GLU A 67 4.77 2.95 11.44
C GLU A 67 3.70 2.29 12.31
N LEU A 68 3.78 0.96 12.43
CA LEU A 68 2.84 0.13 13.18
C LEU A 68 3.27 0.05 14.64
N GLU A 69 2.32 0.10 15.57
CA GLU A 69 2.62 0.05 17.02
C GLU A 69 3.25 -1.30 17.39
N GLY A 70 4.39 -1.27 18.07
CA GLY A 70 5.16 -2.45 18.46
C GLY A 70 5.87 -3.19 17.30
N MET A 71 5.48 -2.97 16.05
CA MET A 71 5.97 -3.73 14.89
C MET A 71 6.92 -2.95 13.96
N GLY A 72 7.05 -1.63 14.17
CA GLY A 72 7.97 -0.79 13.38
C GLY A 72 7.45 -0.37 12.03
N LYS A 73 8.36 -0.01 11.11
CA LYS A 73 8.01 0.61 9.83
C LYS A 73 7.79 -0.43 8.74
N ILE A 74 6.78 -0.17 7.89
CA ILE A 74 6.48 -0.94 6.68
C ILE A 74 6.24 0.00 5.50
N LEU A 75 6.33 -0.53 4.28
CA LEU A 75 5.80 0.13 3.09
C LEU A 75 4.54 -0.60 2.63
N HIS A 76 3.49 0.16 2.46
CA HIS A 76 2.23 -0.27 1.88
C HIS A 76 2.05 0.41 0.52
N VAL A 77 1.93 -0.37 -0.55
CA VAL A 77 1.95 0.11 -1.92
C VAL A 77 0.70 -0.35 -2.66
N GLU A 78 -0.13 0.60 -3.06
CA GLU A 78 -1.25 0.33 -3.96
C GLU A 78 -0.79 0.48 -5.40
N VAL A 79 -0.95 -0.58 -6.19
CA VAL A 79 -0.55 -0.63 -7.58
C VAL A 79 -1.77 -0.69 -8.48
N GLY A 80 -1.92 0.33 -9.33
CA GLY A 80 -2.93 0.34 -10.38
C GLY A 80 -2.56 -0.60 -11.53
N ALA A 81 -3.58 -1.09 -12.24
CA ALA A 81 -3.39 -1.98 -13.37
C ALA A 81 -4.32 -1.60 -14.53
N MET A 82 -4.30 -2.38 -15.60
CA MET A 82 -5.20 -2.23 -16.74
C MET A 82 -6.67 -2.23 -16.27
N LEU A 83 -7.42 -1.19 -16.66
CA LEU A 83 -8.78 -0.87 -16.21
C LEU A 83 -8.88 -0.23 -14.80
N VAL A 84 -7.79 -0.13 -14.02
CA VAL A 84 -7.76 0.57 -12.73
C VAL A 84 -7.01 1.89 -12.86
N GLY A 85 -7.71 2.91 -13.34
CA GLY A 85 -7.13 4.24 -13.51
C GLY A 85 -6.98 5.04 -12.21
N HIS A 86 -7.69 4.68 -11.13
CA HIS A 86 -7.76 5.50 -9.93
C HIS A 86 -7.56 4.70 -8.65
N ILE A 87 -6.58 5.14 -7.88
CA ILE A 87 -6.31 4.72 -6.51
C ILE A 87 -6.89 5.82 -5.61
N HIS A 88 -7.83 5.48 -4.75
CA HIS A 88 -8.48 6.40 -3.83
C HIS A 88 -8.03 6.10 -2.40
N ASN A 89 -7.24 6.98 -1.83
CA ASN A 89 -6.85 6.93 -0.43
C ASN A 89 -7.62 7.99 0.35
N HIS A 90 -8.36 7.59 1.40
CA HIS A 90 -9.16 8.49 2.24
C HIS A 90 -8.32 9.55 2.96
N LEU A 91 -7.07 9.22 3.26
CA LEU A 91 -6.14 10.14 3.91
C LEU A 91 -5.77 11.34 3.06
N GLY A 92 -5.74 11.18 1.74
CA GLY A 92 -5.47 12.29 0.82
C GLY A 92 -6.54 13.38 0.91
N SER A 93 -7.81 13.02 1.09
CA SER A 93 -8.90 13.99 1.23
C SER A 93 -8.90 14.68 2.60
N LYS A 94 -8.61 13.99 3.70
CA LYS A 94 -8.53 14.58 5.05
C LYS A 94 -7.35 15.54 5.19
N ILE A 95 -6.19 15.21 4.65
CA ILE A 95 -5.00 16.10 4.68
C ILE A 95 -5.21 17.36 3.84
N PHE A 96 -6.02 17.29 2.78
CA PHE A 96 -6.33 18.45 1.94
C PHE A 96 -7.51 19.28 2.43
N SER A 97 -8.42 18.74 3.26
CA SER A 97 -9.56 19.48 3.82
C SER A 97 -9.18 20.38 4.99
N ASP A 98 -8.10 20.06 5.72
CA ASP A 98 -7.61 20.90 6.83
C ASP A 98 -6.80 22.14 6.39
N LYS A 99 -6.44 22.24 5.11
CA LYS A 99 -5.91 23.49 4.56
C LYS A 99 -7.05 24.27 3.93
N GLY A 100 -7.65 25.13 4.76
CA GLY A 100 -8.67 26.08 4.37
C GLY A 100 -8.37 26.72 3.03
N THR A 101 -9.39 26.67 2.18
CA THR A 101 -9.70 27.53 1.04
C THR A 101 -8.64 28.58 0.68
N GLN A 102 -7.88 28.41 -0.37
CA GLN A 102 -7.80 29.40 -1.46
C GLN A 102 -6.87 28.98 -2.59
N ASN A 103 -7.50 29.02 -3.78
CA ASN A 103 -6.99 29.45 -5.07
C ASN A 103 -5.98 28.62 -5.91
N LYS A 104 -6.59 28.24 -7.05
CA LYS A 104 -6.06 28.32 -8.45
C LYS A 104 -5.18 27.21 -8.99
N LYS A 105 -5.81 26.53 -9.98
CA LYS A 105 -5.26 26.02 -11.26
C LYS A 105 -3.78 26.39 -11.52
N LYS A 106 -2.94 25.39 -11.68
CA LYS A 106 -2.06 25.10 -12.82
C LYS A 106 -0.88 24.22 -12.42
N ASN A 107 -0.57 23.34 -13.35
CA ASN A 107 0.62 22.53 -13.57
C ASN A 107 0.61 21.10 -13.00
N LEU A 108 0.39 20.19 -13.97
CA LEU A 108 0.64 18.76 -13.89
C LEU A 108 2.16 18.53 -13.74
N GLY A 109 2.65 18.57 -12.51
CA GLY A 109 4.00 18.20 -12.13
C GLY A 109 3.92 17.17 -11.00
N GLU A 110 4.93 16.38 -10.83
CA GLU A 110 5.05 15.40 -9.76
C GLU A 110 4.74 16.04 -8.40
N LYS A 111 3.55 15.73 -7.85
CA LYS A 111 3.20 16.17 -6.50
C LYS A 111 3.78 15.17 -5.50
N THR A 112 5.04 15.35 -5.17
CA THR A 112 5.55 14.83 -3.90
C THR A 112 4.95 15.72 -2.82
N THR A 113 4.00 15.20 -2.03
CA THR A 113 3.56 15.89 -0.83
C THR A 113 4.72 15.81 0.16
N LYS A 114 5.59 16.83 0.16
CA LYS A 114 6.55 17.02 1.24
C LYS A 114 5.71 17.39 2.46
N PHE A 115 5.71 16.54 3.49
CA PHE A 115 5.30 16.95 4.82
C PHE A 115 6.25 18.08 5.23
N ASP A 116 5.70 19.28 5.31
CA ASP A 116 6.44 20.47 5.74
C ASP A 116 6.91 20.23 7.18
N ARG A 117 8.18 20.48 7.46
CA ARG A 117 8.82 20.20 8.76
C ARG A 117 8.26 21.05 9.92
N GLY A 118 7.24 21.87 9.69
CA GLY A 118 6.67 22.83 10.64
C GLY A 118 5.35 22.43 11.30
N ASN A 119 4.62 21.43 10.80
CA ASN A 119 3.34 21.00 11.39
C ASN A 119 3.20 19.48 11.21
N GLN A 120 3.74 18.72 12.16
CA GLN A 120 3.64 17.24 12.18
C GLN A 120 2.23 16.84 12.65
N GLN A 121 1.24 17.01 11.81
CA GLN A 121 -0.02 16.31 11.99
C GLN A 121 0.19 14.84 11.61
N THR A 122 0.60 14.04 12.60
CA THR A 122 0.76 12.61 12.46
C THR A 122 -0.64 12.00 12.35
N PHE A 123 -0.99 11.47 11.19
CA PHE A 123 -2.28 10.80 11.03
C PHE A 123 -2.19 9.41 11.67
N ARG A 124 -2.99 9.19 12.73
CA ARG A 124 -3.16 7.88 13.37
C ARG A 124 -4.30 7.12 12.71
N PHE A 125 -4.19 5.82 12.69
CA PHE A 125 -5.21 4.89 12.19
C PHE A 125 -5.28 3.66 13.09
N THR A 126 -6.42 2.99 13.06
CA THR A 126 -6.65 1.74 13.78
C THR A 126 -6.54 0.53 12.85
N ALA A 127 -6.31 -0.65 13.43
CA ALA A 127 -6.35 -1.90 12.69
C ALA A 127 -7.73 -2.10 12.04
N GLY A 128 -7.75 -2.48 10.76
CA GLY A 128 -9.00 -2.71 10.03
C GLY A 128 -9.70 -1.43 9.54
N GLU A 129 -9.23 -0.24 9.89
CA GLU A 129 -9.77 1.02 9.34
C GLU A 129 -9.54 1.07 7.84
N GLU A 130 -10.57 1.47 7.06
CA GLU A 130 -10.46 1.58 5.62
C GLU A 130 -9.43 2.64 5.23
N LYS A 131 -8.39 2.22 4.53
CA LYS A 131 -7.36 3.09 3.98
C LYS A 131 -7.79 3.68 2.64
N GLY A 132 -8.50 2.89 1.83
CA GLY A 132 -8.93 3.33 0.51
C GLY A 132 -9.52 2.23 -0.35
N TYR A 133 -9.65 2.53 -1.66
CA TYR A 133 -10.20 1.59 -2.64
C TYR A 133 -9.66 1.85 -4.05
N PHE A 134 -9.78 0.84 -4.90
CA PHE A 134 -9.51 0.94 -6.33
C PHE A 134 -10.83 1.10 -7.10
N SER A 135 -10.84 2.01 -8.09
CA SER A 135 -11.97 2.10 -9.04
C SER A 135 -11.79 1.08 -10.16
N LEU A 136 -12.67 0.11 -10.24
CA LEU A 136 -12.83 -0.90 -11.32
C LEU A 136 -11.54 -1.56 -11.85
N GLY A 137 -11.57 -2.88 -11.96
CA GLY A 137 -10.53 -3.71 -12.60
C GLY A 137 -9.57 -4.37 -11.61
N GLY A 138 -8.71 -5.27 -12.09
CA GLY A 138 -7.68 -5.94 -11.30
C GLY A 138 -6.67 -4.95 -10.73
N SER A 139 -6.25 -5.16 -9.50
CA SER A 139 -5.31 -4.31 -8.78
C SER A 139 -4.42 -5.15 -7.86
N THR A 140 -3.41 -4.54 -7.29
CA THR A 140 -2.48 -5.24 -6.41
C THR A 140 -2.10 -4.34 -5.24
N ILE A 141 -2.02 -4.93 -4.06
CA ILE A 141 -1.37 -4.31 -2.91
C ILE A 141 -0.05 -5.04 -2.68
N VAL A 142 1.02 -4.30 -2.49
CA VAL A 142 2.32 -4.84 -2.12
C VAL A 142 2.68 -4.29 -0.75
N GLU A 143 2.93 -5.19 0.20
CA GLU A 143 3.44 -4.83 1.51
C GLU A 143 4.89 -5.29 1.66
N MET A 144 5.75 -4.36 2.05
CA MET A 144 7.13 -4.66 2.40
C MET A 144 7.26 -4.53 3.91
N LEU A 145 7.32 -5.66 4.56
CA LEU A 145 7.35 -5.81 6.01
C LEU A 145 8.80 -5.86 6.49
N ASN A 146 9.05 -5.36 7.69
CA ASN A 146 10.35 -5.50 8.34
C ASN A 146 10.48 -6.86 9.06
N GLU A 147 11.67 -7.19 9.55
CA GLU A 147 11.99 -8.47 10.20
C GLU A 147 11.26 -8.74 11.52
N LYS A 148 10.62 -7.72 12.13
CA LYS A 148 9.84 -7.86 13.36
C LYS A 148 8.46 -8.46 13.13
N ILE A 149 8.02 -8.56 11.88
CA ILE A 149 6.71 -9.10 11.52
C ILE A 149 6.90 -10.52 11.01
N VAL A 150 6.23 -11.45 11.67
CA VAL A 150 6.20 -12.88 11.30
C VAL A 150 4.91 -13.15 10.56
N ILE A 151 5.02 -13.73 9.38
CA ILE A 151 3.88 -14.15 8.56
C ILE A 151 3.54 -15.61 8.87
N ASP A 152 2.26 -15.93 8.86
CA ASP A 152 1.77 -17.28 9.12
C ASP A 152 2.35 -18.26 8.07
N GLU A 153 2.75 -19.45 8.52
CA GLU A 153 3.59 -20.39 7.76
C GLU A 153 2.90 -20.95 6.50
N ASP A 154 1.58 -21.13 6.56
CA ASP A 154 0.78 -21.64 5.45
C ASP A 154 0.89 -20.75 4.18
N LEU A 155 1.04 -19.44 4.33
CA LEU A 155 1.26 -18.51 3.22
C LEU A 155 2.59 -18.80 2.50
N PHE A 156 3.65 -19.10 3.26
CA PHE A 156 4.93 -19.49 2.70
C PHE A 156 4.88 -20.87 2.04
N GLU A 157 4.24 -21.84 2.68
CA GLU A 157 4.11 -23.21 2.15
C GLU A 157 3.32 -23.22 0.84
N ASN A 158 2.23 -22.47 0.74
CA ASN A 158 1.48 -22.36 -0.50
C ASN A 158 2.32 -21.67 -1.59
N THR A 159 3.01 -20.60 -1.26
CA THR A 159 3.89 -19.88 -2.20
C THR A 159 5.00 -20.79 -2.72
N LYS A 160 5.65 -21.62 -1.88
CA LYS A 160 6.66 -22.60 -2.30
C LYS A 160 6.10 -23.62 -3.30
N LYS A 161 4.84 -23.97 -3.19
CA LYS A 161 4.11 -24.85 -4.13
C LYS A 161 3.63 -24.13 -5.39
N GLY A 162 3.89 -22.81 -5.52
CA GLY A 162 3.41 -21.99 -6.63
C GLY A 162 1.92 -21.66 -6.56
N LEU A 163 1.30 -21.82 -5.37
CA LEU A 163 -0.11 -21.55 -5.13
C LEU A 163 -0.30 -20.17 -4.54
N GLU A 164 -1.42 -19.53 -4.85
CA GLU A 164 -1.92 -18.35 -4.16
C GLU A 164 -2.83 -18.79 -3.01
N THR A 165 -2.69 -18.15 -1.84
CA THR A 165 -3.59 -18.38 -0.72
C THR A 165 -4.75 -17.38 -0.80
N LYS A 166 -5.99 -17.89 -0.79
CA LYS A 166 -7.17 -17.03 -0.69
C LYS A 166 -7.26 -16.47 0.73
N LEU A 167 -7.46 -15.16 0.82
CA LEU A 167 -7.60 -14.44 2.09
C LEU A 167 -8.88 -13.61 2.08
N GLU A 168 -9.51 -13.49 3.23
CA GLU A 168 -10.64 -12.58 3.43
C GLU A 168 -10.14 -11.27 4.07
N ILE A 169 -10.84 -10.15 3.78
CA ILE A 169 -10.47 -8.87 4.38
C ILE A 169 -10.66 -8.93 5.90
N GLY A 170 -9.63 -8.49 6.66
CA GLY A 170 -9.61 -8.55 8.11
C GLY A 170 -9.10 -9.90 8.67
N GLU A 171 -8.80 -10.87 7.83
CA GLU A 171 -8.16 -12.12 8.25
C GLU A 171 -6.72 -11.84 8.74
N ARG A 172 -6.35 -12.50 9.84
CA ARG A 172 -4.98 -12.40 10.36
C ARG A 172 -4.01 -13.20 9.47
N ILE A 173 -2.94 -12.57 9.07
CA ILE A 173 -1.90 -13.16 8.22
C ILE A 173 -0.53 -13.25 8.91
N GLY A 174 -0.45 -12.81 10.16
CA GLY A 174 0.81 -12.80 10.90
C GLY A 174 0.71 -12.03 12.21
N TYR A 175 1.87 -11.78 12.82
CA TYR A 175 1.97 -11.09 14.10
C TYR A 175 3.32 -10.39 14.26
N GLY A 176 3.40 -9.42 15.17
CA GLY A 176 4.66 -8.81 15.58
C GLY A 176 5.45 -9.70 16.54
N LYS A 177 6.75 -9.79 16.37
CA LYS A 177 7.63 -10.41 17.38
C LYS A 177 7.59 -9.57 18.66
N ALA A 178 7.47 -10.25 19.79
CA ALA A 178 7.60 -9.63 21.09
C ALA A 178 9.02 -9.10 21.34
#